data_dd2f6b834310dad138a60a38d9236b32
#
_entry.id   dd2f6b834310dad138a60a38d9236b32
#
_cell.length_a   1.000
_cell.length_b   1.000
_cell.length_c   1.000
_cell.angle_alpha   90.00
_cell.angle_beta   90.00
_cell.angle_gamma   90.00
#
_symmetry.space_group_name_H-M   'P 1'
#
loop_
_entity.id
_entity.type
_entity.pdbx_description
1 polymer ?
#
loop_
_entity_poly.entity_id
_entity_poly.type
_entity_poly.pdbx_seq_one_letter_code
_entity_poly.pdbx_strand_id
1 'polypeptide(L)'
;MTRVVIIGGGPGGYEAALVGAQLDADVTIIDRTGLGGSAVLTDCVPSKTLIATAELMTSIQESRELGVRFGHVADIEAVATVDLAKINARVKRLASSQSSDIAGRLDAESVRFIMGSARLDGAETVVVTSDDGEERLDADAILVATGAHPRILDTAPPDGERILTWTQVYDLEELPERLIVIGSGVTGAEFASAYNALGCDVVLVSSRDRVLPGEDADAAEVLEHVLKRRGMTVLGRSRAADVRRTEDGVVVTLSDGSTVEGSHCLVAVGSVPNTEGLGLESANVVTDDAGYISVDRVSRTSARGVYAAGDCTGVLMLASVAAMQGRIAMWHALGDAVKPLDLKTVSSNVFTAPEIATVGWSQQAVDAGEIDARSLTLPLAGNARAKMQGVQDGFVKLFCRPGPGTVVGGVVVGPRASELIHAVSLAIEGGLT
;
A
#
# COMPACT_ATOMS: atom_id res chain seq x y z
N MET A 1 -18.92 -3.61 31.54
CA MET A 1 -17.86 -3.68 30.55
C MET A 1 -18.42 -3.11 29.28
N THR A 2 -17.75 -2.18 28.63
CA THR A 2 -18.19 -1.59 27.35
C THR A 2 -18.02 -2.63 26.22
N ARG A 3 -19.09 -2.88 25.48
CA ARG A 3 -19.08 -3.85 24.37
C ARG A 3 -18.63 -3.17 23.11
N VAL A 4 -17.56 -3.66 22.52
CA VAL A 4 -16.99 -3.15 21.29
C VAL A 4 -17.09 -4.22 20.20
N VAL A 5 -17.68 -3.86 19.06
CA VAL A 5 -17.76 -4.75 17.90
C VAL A 5 -16.98 -4.12 16.74
N ILE A 6 -16.04 -4.90 16.18
CA ILE A 6 -15.15 -4.45 15.11
C ILE A 6 -15.41 -5.28 13.85
N ILE A 7 -15.73 -4.62 12.74
CA ILE A 7 -15.99 -5.24 11.44
C ILE A 7 -14.75 -5.04 10.54
N GLY A 8 -13.97 -6.10 10.36
CA GLY A 8 -12.73 -6.13 9.60
C GLY A 8 -11.50 -6.37 10.47
N GLY A 9 -10.72 -7.40 10.13
CA GLY A 9 -9.53 -7.87 10.85
C GLY A 9 -8.21 -7.29 10.35
N GLY A 10 -8.24 -6.25 9.51
CA GLY A 10 -7.05 -5.55 9.03
C GLY A 10 -6.37 -4.69 10.10
N PRO A 11 -5.30 -3.92 9.74
CA PRO A 11 -4.54 -3.12 10.70
C PRO A 11 -5.40 -2.18 11.55
N GLY A 12 -6.42 -1.54 10.95
CA GLY A 12 -7.36 -0.71 11.69
C GLY A 12 -8.17 -1.48 12.73
N GLY A 13 -8.57 -2.71 12.39
CA GLY A 13 -9.39 -3.55 13.25
C GLY A 13 -8.59 -4.22 14.37
N TYR A 14 -7.53 -4.96 14.06
CA TYR A 14 -6.79 -5.70 15.09
C TYR A 14 -6.06 -4.78 16.08
N GLU A 15 -5.53 -3.64 15.63
CA GLU A 15 -4.91 -2.65 16.53
C GLU A 15 -5.96 -1.98 17.44
N ALA A 16 -7.15 -1.70 16.91
CA ALA A 16 -8.28 -1.23 17.70
C ALA A 16 -8.70 -2.27 18.73
N ALA A 17 -8.79 -3.55 18.35
CA ALA A 17 -9.16 -4.63 19.24
C ALA A 17 -8.20 -4.76 20.43
N LEU A 18 -6.88 -4.69 20.16
CA LEU A 18 -5.86 -4.73 21.22
C LEU A 18 -5.99 -3.54 22.19
N VAL A 19 -6.21 -2.32 21.67
CA VAL A 19 -6.42 -1.14 22.51
C VAL A 19 -7.71 -1.27 23.32
N GLY A 20 -8.80 -1.74 22.70
CA GLY A 20 -10.08 -1.94 23.39
C GLY A 20 -9.95 -2.91 24.55
N ALA A 21 -9.29 -4.06 24.34
CA ALA A 21 -9.04 -5.06 25.37
C ALA A 21 -8.15 -4.52 26.51
N GLN A 22 -7.09 -3.77 26.19
CA GLN A 22 -6.21 -3.12 27.19
C GLN A 22 -6.93 -2.07 28.04
N LEU A 23 -8.08 -1.56 27.58
CA LEU A 23 -8.94 -0.63 28.30
C LEU A 23 -10.16 -1.32 28.92
N ASP A 24 -10.07 -2.63 29.17
CA ASP A 24 -11.09 -3.44 29.82
C ASP A 24 -12.46 -3.46 29.09
N ALA A 25 -12.48 -3.31 27.76
CA ALA A 25 -13.67 -3.51 26.95
C ALA A 25 -13.89 -5.00 26.62
N ASP A 26 -15.15 -5.40 26.42
CA ASP A 26 -15.53 -6.69 25.84
C ASP A 26 -15.51 -6.55 24.32
N VAL A 27 -14.47 -7.11 23.67
CA VAL A 27 -14.20 -6.89 22.27
C VAL A 27 -14.49 -8.12 21.43
N THR A 28 -15.33 -7.95 20.40
CA THR A 28 -15.54 -8.92 19.34
C THR A 28 -15.07 -8.35 18.00
N ILE A 29 -14.20 -9.08 17.29
CA ILE A 29 -13.72 -8.74 15.96
C ILE A 29 -14.24 -9.78 14.95
N ILE A 30 -14.75 -9.31 13.81
CA ILE A 30 -15.32 -10.15 12.75
C ILE A 30 -14.53 -9.90 11.46
N ASP A 31 -14.08 -10.97 10.79
CA ASP A 31 -13.51 -10.90 9.45
C ASP A 31 -13.87 -12.14 8.64
N ARG A 32 -14.09 -11.97 7.34
CA ARG A 32 -14.47 -13.05 6.43
C ARG A 32 -13.29 -13.79 5.80
N THR A 33 -12.08 -13.23 5.87
CA THR A 33 -10.88 -13.74 5.18
C THR A 33 -9.76 -14.12 6.13
N GLY A 34 -9.83 -13.67 7.38
CA GLY A 34 -8.84 -13.90 8.41
C GLY A 34 -8.17 -12.64 8.92
N LEU A 35 -7.44 -12.78 10.02
CA LEU A 35 -6.80 -11.67 10.71
C LEU A 35 -5.58 -11.14 9.95
N GLY A 36 -5.39 -9.82 10.00
CA GLY A 36 -4.37 -9.08 9.27
C GLY A 36 -4.90 -8.34 8.04
N GLY A 37 -6.08 -8.77 7.49
CA GLY A 37 -6.71 -8.15 6.33
C GLY A 37 -5.81 -8.13 5.09
N SER A 38 -6.13 -7.29 4.10
CA SER A 38 -5.36 -7.21 2.86
C SER A 38 -3.88 -6.86 3.10
N ALA A 39 -3.57 -5.99 4.04
CA ALA A 39 -2.19 -5.60 4.35
C ALA A 39 -1.28 -6.78 4.71
N VAL A 40 -1.82 -7.83 5.33
CA VAL A 40 -1.05 -9.02 5.73
C VAL A 40 -1.23 -10.16 4.73
N LEU A 41 -2.45 -10.37 4.23
CA LEU A 41 -2.79 -11.57 3.49
C LEU A 41 -2.55 -11.45 1.98
N THR A 42 -2.72 -10.26 1.38
CA THR A 42 -2.74 -10.12 -0.08
C THR A 42 -1.99 -8.91 -0.65
N ASP A 43 -1.53 -7.95 0.19
CA ASP A 43 -0.92 -6.71 -0.28
C ASP A 43 0.44 -6.42 0.37
N CYS A 44 0.51 -5.68 1.49
CA CYS A 44 1.79 -5.15 2.01
C CYS A 44 2.81 -6.24 2.36
N VAL A 45 2.45 -7.23 3.19
CA VAL A 45 3.39 -8.31 3.55
C VAL A 45 3.75 -9.15 2.32
N PRO A 46 2.81 -9.59 1.48
CA PRO A 46 3.11 -10.27 0.23
C PRO A 46 4.00 -9.48 -0.71
N SER A 47 3.63 -8.25 -1.06
CA SER A 47 4.38 -7.46 -2.05
C SER A 47 5.78 -7.09 -1.56
N LYS A 48 5.93 -6.69 -0.28
CA LYS A 48 7.26 -6.35 0.27
C LYS A 48 8.14 -7.59 0.44
N THR A 49 7.55 -8.77 0.63
CA THR A 49 8.29 -10.05 0.60
C THR A 49 8.81 -10.37 -0.81
N LEU A 50 8.01 -10.13 -1.85
CA LEU A 50 8.44 -10.26 -3.25
C LEU A 50 9.52 -9.24 -3.59
N ILE A 51 9.31 -7.97 -3.23
CA ILE A 51 10.23 -6.86 -3.45
C ILE A 51 11.59 -7.13 -2.77
N ALA A 52 11.63 -7.68 -1.57
CA ALA A 52 12.89 -8.03 -0.91
C ALA A 52 13.73 -9.04 -1.71
N THR A 53 13.10 -9.93 -2.49
CA THR A 53 13.84 -10.80 -3.42
C THR A 53 14.31 -10.03 -4.65
N ALA A 54 13.48 -9.12 -5.17
CA ALA A 54 13.84 -8.25 -6.28
C ALA A 54 15.00 -7.31 -5.94
N GLU A 55 15.07 -6.79 -4.72
CA GLU A 55 16.19 -5.98 -4.20
C GLU A 55 17.50 -6.77 -4.18
N LEU A 56 17.45 -8.05 -3.78
CA LEU A 56 18.62 -8.92 -3.84
C LEU A 56 19.10 -9.09 -5.30
N MET A 57 18.20 -9.30 -6.25
CA MET A 57 18.54 -9.41 -7.67
C MET A 57 19.13 -8.10 -8.20
N THR A 58 18.56 -6.95 -7.85
CA THR A 58 19.13 -5.63 -8.16
C THR A 58 20.56 -5.49 -7.61
N SER A 59 20.76 -5.87 -6.34
CA SER A 59 22.09 -5.80 -5.70
C SER A 59 23.12 -6.70 -6.39
N ILE A 60 22.71 -7.89 -6.84
CA ILE A 60 23.56 -8.80 -7.63
C ILE A 60 23.96 -8.16 -8.96
N GLN A 61 23.00 -7.56 -9.69
CA GLN A 61 23.24 -6.89 -10.97
C GLN A 61 24.21 -5.69 -10.81
N GLU A 62 24.02 -4.88 -9.78
CA GLU A 62 24.82 -3.68 -9.49
C GLU A 62 26.21 -4.02 -8.90
N SER A 63 26.42 -5.22 -8.37
CA SER A 63 27.68 -5.64 -7.73
C SER A 63 28.88 -5.61 -8.68
N ARG A 64 28.67 -5.66 -9.99
CA ARG A 64 29.74 -5.55 -11.00
C ARG A 64 30.49 -4.22 -10.92
N GLU A 65 29.77 -3.12 -10.70
CA GLU A 65 30.35 -1.79 -10.56
C GLU A 65 31.28 -1.72 -9.32
N LEU A 66 30.99 -2.54 -8.30
CA LEU A 66 31.80 -2.66 -7.10
C LEU A 66 32.96 -3.66 -7.24
N GLY A 67 33.15 -4.25 -8.44
CA GLY A 67 34.23 -5.19 -8.74
C GLY A 67 33.94 -6.64 -8.33
N VAL A 68 32.71 -6.98 -7.93
CA VAL A 68 32.34 -8.37 -7.60
C VAL A 68 32.09 -9.17 -8.86
N ARG A 69 32.62 -10.39 -8.92
CA ARG A 69 32.45 -11.34 -10.02
C ARG A 69 31.90 -12.66 -9.48
N PHE A 70 30.94 -13.23 -10.20
CA PHE A 70 30.38 -14.55 -9.85
C PHE A 70 30.99 -15.62 -10.76
N GLY A 71 31.98 -16.36 -10.25
CA GLY A 71 32.66 -17.43 -10.98
C GLY A 71 33.37 -16.94 -12.26
N HIS A 72 33.38 -17.79 -13.30
CA HIS A 72 33.98 -17.49 -14.60
C HIS A 72 32.96 -17.03 -15.65
N VAL A 73 31.72 -16.75 -15.27
CA VAL A 73 30.64 -16.40 -16.19
C VAL A 73 30.67 -14.90 -16.44
N ALA A 74 30.76 -14.53 -17.73
CA ALA A 74 30.80 -13.13 -18.15
C ALA A 74 29.41 -12.45 -17.98
N ASP A 75 28.35 -13.24 -17.95
CA ASP A 75 26.98 -12.77 -17.88
C ASP A 75 26.33 -13.12 -16.53
N ILE A 76 25.91 -12.10 -15.77
CA ILE A 76 25.23 -12.28 -14.45
C ILE A 76 23.82 -12.86 -14.63
N GLU A 77 23.13 -12.56 -15.71
CA GLU A 77 21.80 -13.12 -15.98
C GLU A 77 21.86 -14.66 -16.12
N ALA A 78 23.01 -15.19 -16.54
CA ALA A 78 23.24 -16.64 -16.56
C ALA A 78 23.59 -17.27 -15.20
N VAL A 79 23.86 -16.45 -14.16
CA VAL A 79 24.32 -16.91 -12.85
C VAL A 79 23.23 -16.90 -11.80
N ALA A 80 22.29 -15.95 -11.86
CA ALA A 80 21.18 -15.82 -10.93
C ALA A 80 19.84 -16.03 -11.64
N THR A 81 19.22 -17.16 -11.39
CA THR A 81 17.88 -17.48 -11.88
C THR A 81 16.86 -17.38 -10.76
N VAL A 82 15.64 -17.02 -11.13
CA VAL A 82 14.52 -16.86 -10.20
C VAL A 82 13.62 -18.09 -10.25
N ASP A 83 13.33 -18.65 -9.10
CA ASP A 83 12.30 -19.69 -8.91
C ASP A 83 11.08 -19.02 -8.29
N LEU A 84 10.14 -18.57 -9.15
CA LEU A 84 8.97 -17.81 -8.71
C LEU A 84 8.05 -18.63 -7.81
N ALA A 85 7.91 -19.93 -8.07
CA ALA A 85 7.11 -20.81 -7.23
C ALA A 85 7.63 -20.84 -5.76
N LYS A 86 8.96 -20.91 -5.58
CA LYS A 86 9.54 -20.82 -4.23
C LYS A 86 9.36 -19.46 -3.58
N ILE A 87 9.49 -18.38 -4.35
CA ILE A 87 9.26 -17.02 -3.85
C ILE A 87 7.81 -16.90 -3.38
N ASN A 88 6.84 -17.27 -4.22
CA ASN A 88 5.43 -17.17 -3.90
C ASN A 88 5.02 -18.11 -2.74
N ALA A 89 5.61 -19.31 -2.65
CA ALA A 89 5.45 -20.18 -1.49
C ALA A 89 5.99 -19.51 -0.19
N ARG A 90 7.11 -18.79 -0.26
CA ARG A 90 7.63 -18.00 0.87
C ARG A 90 6.72 -16.85 1.23
N VAL A 91 6.21 -16.11 0.24
CA VAL A 91 5.23 -15.02 0.41
C VAL A 91 4.01 -15.52 1.19
N LYS A 92 3.38 -16.60 0.73
CA LYS A 92 2.19 -17.18 1.37
C LYS A 92 2.46 -17.67 2.80
N ARG A 93 3.61 -18.30 3.05
CA ARG A 93 3.97 -18.74 4.40
C ARG A 93 4.16 -17.56 5.36
N LEU A 94 4.81 -16.49 4.94
CA LEU A 94 5.01 -15.32 5.79
C LEU A 94 3.70 -14.59 6.08
N ALA A 95 2.81 -14.46 5.09
CA ALA A 95 1.48 -13.91 5.27
C ALA A 95 0.67 -14.73 6.30
N SER A 96 0.66 -16.05 6.15
CA SER A 96 -0.03 -16.96 7.08
C SER A 96 0.59 -16.90 8.49
N SER A 97 1.91 -16.89 8.60
CA SER A 97 2.60 -16.77 9.91
C SER A 97 2.23 -15.46 10.60
N GLN A 98 2.27 -14.34 9.88
CA GLN A 98 1.91 -13.03 10.44
C GLN A 98 0.44 -12.96 10.87
N SER A 99 -0.47 -13.57 10.11
CA SER A 99 -1.89 -13.67 10.47
C SER A 99 -2.06 -14.51 11.76
N SER A 100 -1.33 -15.62 11.88
CA SER A 100 -1.34 -16.46 13.08
C SER A 100 -0.78 -15.73 14.31
N ASP A 101 0.27 -14.93 14.14
CA ASP A 101 0.85 -14.12 15.22
C ASP A 101 -0.15 -13.07 15.72
N ILE A 102 -0.92 -12.44 14.81
CA ILE A 102 -2.00 -11.51 15.17
C ILE A 102 -3.11 -12.25 15.94
N ALA A 103 -3.53 -13.42 15.46
CA ALA A 103 -4.52 -14.24 16.14
C ALA A 103 -4.09 -14.58 17.57
N GLY A 104 -2.82 -15.01 17.74
CA GLY A 104 -2.28 -15.34 19.07
C GLY A 104 -2.24 -14.15 20.03
N ARG A 105 -2.00 -12.93 19.53
CA ARG A 105 -2.02 -11.71 20.35
C ARG A 105 -3.45 -11.36 20.78
N LEU A 106 -4.43 -11.46 19.89
CA LEU A 106 -5.83 -11.17 20.18
C LEU A 106 -6.40 -12.20 21.18
N ASP A 107 -6.06 -13.48 21.03
CA ASP A 107 -6.44 -14.55 21.95
C ASP A 107 -5.87 -14.32 23.35
N ALA A 108 -4.59 -13.92 23.46
CA ALA A 108 -3.95 -13.59 24.72
C ALA A 108 -4.62 -12.44 25.48
N GLU A 109 -5.23 -11.49 24.76
CA GLU A 109 -6.01 -10.37 25.30
C GLU A 109 -7.51 -10.70 25.43
N SER A 110 -7.91 -11.97 25.24
CA SER A 110 -9.30 -12.44 25.33
C SER A 110 -10.27 -11.77 24.36
N VAL A 111 -9.78 -11.30 23.20
CA VAL A 111 -10.62 -10.76 22.14
C VAL A 111 -11.33 -11.91 21.42
N ARG A 112 -12.66 -11.84 21.34
CA ARG A 112 -13.45 -12.82 20.59
C ARG A 112 -13.30 -12.58 19.10
N PHE A 113 -12.80 -13.58 18.36
CA PHE A 113 -12.75 -13.57 16.88
C PHE A 113 -13.86 -14.42 16.29
N ILE A 114 -14.59 -13.87 15.31
CA ILE A 114 -15.60 -14.60 14.53
C ILE A 114 -15.20 -14.56 13.05
N MET A 115 -15.01 -15.73 12.47
CA MET A 115 -14.85 -15.88 11.02
C MET A 115 -16.23 -15.72 10.37
N GLY A 116 -16.47 -14.63 9.64
CA GLY A 116 -17.77 -14.36 9.04
C GLY A 116 -17.90 -12.98 8.44
N SER A 117 -19.06 -12.71 7.86
CA SER A 117 -19.44 -11.39 7.35
C SER A 117 -20.32 -10.67 8.37
N ALA A 118 -20.22 -9.35 8.41
CA ALA A 118 -21.02 -8.56 9.35
C ALA A 118 -21.63 -7.33 8.65
N ARG A 119 -22.79 -6.90 9.13
CA ARG A 119 -23.45 -5.66 8.71
C ARG A 119 -24.07 -4.95 9.91
N LEU A 120 -24.22 -3.65 9.81
CA LEU A 120 -24.93 -2.84 10.78
C LEU A 120 -26.45 -3.07 10.68
N ASP A 121 -27.10 -3.10 11.85
CA ASP A 121 -28.56 -3.04 11.95
C ASP A 121 -28.92 -1.94 12.97
N GLY A 122 -28.72 -0.69 12.51
CA GLY A 122 -28.67 0.50 13.36
C GLY A 122 -27.29 0.78 13.91
N ALA A 123 -27.18 1.76 14.79
CA ALA A 123 -25.89 2.22 15.36
C ALA A 123 -25.42 1.43 16.60
N GLU A 124 -26.21 0.50 17.11
CA GLU A 124 -25.95 -0.22 18.35
C GLU A 124 -26.01 -1.75 18.20
N THR A 125 -26.26 -2.24 16.97
CA THR A 125 -26.37 -3.68 16.69
C THR A 125 -25.60 -4.05 15.43
N VAL A 126 -24.85 -5.14 15.50
CA VAL A 126 -24.17 -5.77 14.36
C VAL A 126 -24.76 -7.16 14.16
N VAL A 127 -25.14 -7.48 12.93
CA VAL A 127 -25.57 -8.81 12.52
C VAL A 127 -24.39 -9.50 11.84
N VAL A 128 -24.01 -10.65 12.40
CA VAL A 128 -22.90 -11.48 11.92
C VAL A 128 -23.48 -12.73 11.26
N THR A 129 -22.99 -13.06 10.07
CA THR A 129 -23.28 -14.30 9.37
C THR A 129 -22.01 -15.13 9.26
N SER A 130 -22.00 -16.31 9.83
CA SER A 130 -20.90 -17.27 9.82
C SER A 130 -21.39 -18.67 9.43
N ASP A 131 -20.50 -19.66 9.39
CA ASP A 131 -20.86 -21.06 9.15
C ASP A 131 -21.77 -21.62 10.25
N ASP A 132 -21.74 -21.05 11.47
CA ASP A 132 -22.59 -21.44 12.60
C ASP A 132 -24.00 -20.81 12.55
N GLY A 133 -24.24 -19.92 11.57
CA GLY A 133 -25.52 -19.22 11.38
C GLY A 133 -25.42 -17.73 11.56
N GLU A 134 -26.59 -17.10 11.85
CA GLU A 134 -26.71 -15.66 12.09
C GLU A 134 -26.73 -15.37 13.60
N GLU A 135 -25.88 -14.42 14.03
CA GLU A 135 -25.80 -13.91 15.39
C GLU A 135 -26.01 -12.39 15.42
N ARG A 136 -26.71 -11.88 16.43
CA ARG A 136 -26.88 -10.44 16.65
C ARG A 136 -26.05 -10.03 17.86
N LEU A 137 -25.18 -9.05 17.67
CA LEU A 137 -24.30 -8.50 18.70
C LEU A 137 -24.71 -7.06 19.02
N ASP A 138 -25.09 -6.82 20.25
CA ASP A 138 -25.29 -5.45 20.75
C ASP A 138 -23.93 -4.82 21.07
N ALA A 139 -23.75 -3.56 20.70
CA ALA A 139 -22.51 -2.83 20.87
C ALA A 139 -22.74 -1.43 21.45
N ASP A 140 -21.87 -1.03 22.37
CA ASP A 140 -21.81 0.33 22.89
C ASP A 140 -20.88 1.22 21.98
N ALA A 141 -19.97 0.57 21.25
CA ALA A 141 -19.16 1.18 20.18
C ALA A 141 -18.92 0.18 19.03
N ILE A 142 -19.01 0.68 17.79
CA ILE A 142 -18.76 -0.11 16.57
C ILE A 142 -17.62 0.54 15.80
N LEU A 143 -16.67 -0.27 15.32
CA LEU A 143 -15.64 0.15 14.38
C LEU A 143 -15.80 -0.58 13.04
N VAL A 144 -15.95 0.17 11.94
CA VAL A 144 -15.91 -0.34 10.59
C VAL A 144 -14.48 -0.19 10.04
N ALA A 145 -13.79 -1.33 9.79
CA ALA A 145 -12.41 -1.40 9.34
C ALA A 145 -12.26 -2.40 8.17
N THR A 146 -13.21 -2.38 7.25
CA THR A 146 -13.38 -3.36 6.18
C THR A 146 -12.40 -3.21 5.01
N GLY A 147 -11.63 -2.10 4.98
CA GLY A 147 -10.59 -1.86 3.97
C GLY A 147 -11.14 -1.62 2.57
N ALA A 148 -10.37 -2.04 1.57
CA ALA A 148 -10.68 -1.89 0.15
C ALA A 148 -10.21 -3.13 -0.63
N HIS A 149 -10.71 -3.27 -1.88
CA HIS A 149 -10.33 -4.35 -2.80
C HIS A 149 -9.87 -3.78 -4.16
N PRO A 150 -9.18 -4.59 -5.01
CA PRO A 150 -8.77 -4.17 -6.34
C PRO A 150 -9.95 -3.69 -7.18
N ARG A 151 -9.79 -2.57 -7.87
CA ARG A 151 -10.76 -2.12 -8.89
C ARG A 151 -10.72 -3.06 -10.08
N ILE A 152 -11.84 -3.66 -10.42
CA ILE A 152 -12.04 -4.46 -11.62
C ILE A 152 -12.55 -3.55 -12.75
N LEU A 153 -11.98 -3.68 -13.94
CA LEU A 153 -12.45 -3.03 -15.15
C LEU A 153 -13.23 -4.04 -16.00
N ASP A 154 -14.40 -3.68 -16.47
CA ASP A 154 -15.22 -4.52 -17.38
C ASP A 154 -14.47 -4.84 -18.68
N THR A 155 -13.56 -3.95 -19.09
CA THR A 155 -12.71 -4.08 -20.28
C THR A 155 -11.42 -4.87 -20.03
N ALA A 156 -11.16 -5.29 -18.80
CA ALA A 156 -9.99 -6.08 -18.40
C ALA A 156 -10.36 -7.02 -17.23
N PRO A 157 -11.35 -7.92 -17.42
CA PRO A 157 -11.78 -8.81 -16.34
C PRO A 157 -10.67 -9.80 -16.00
N PRO A 158 -10.25 -9.89 -14.73
CA PRO A 158 -9.26 -10.87 -14.30
C PRO A 158 -9.78 -12.29 -14.49
N ASP A 159 -8.94 -13.17 -15.03
CA ASP A 159 -9.24 -14.59 -15.20
C ASP A 159 -8.51 -15.49 -14.17
N GLY A 160 -7.64 -14.91 -13.36
CA GLY A 160 -6.85 -15.60 -12.34
C GLY A 160 -5.65 -16.39 -12.89
N GLU A 161 -5.42 -16.36 -14.20
CA GLU A 161 -4.33 -17.10 -14.85
C GLU A 161 -3.39 -16.19 -15.62
N ARG A 162 -3.91 -15.36 -16.54
CA ARG A 162 -3.10 -14.47 -17.39
C ARG A 162 -3.47 -13.00 -17.25
N ILE A 163 -4.71 -12.69 -16.91
CA ILE A 163 -5.17 -11.33 -16.56
C ILE A 163 -5.40 -11.32 -15.05
N LEU A 164 -4.58 -10.58 -14.34
CA LEU A 164 -4.46 -10.68 -12.89
C LEU A 164 -4.70 -9.34 -12.19
N THR A 165 -5.23 -9.41 -10.98
CA THR A 165 -5.08 -8.33 -9.99
C THR A 165 -3.81 -8.57 -9.17
N TRP A 166 -3.40 -7.57 -8.36
CA TRP A 166 -2.23 -7.73 -7.49
C TRP A 166 -2.40 -8.77 -6.38
N THR A 167 -3.62 -9.19 -6.07
CA THR A 167 -3.86 -10.27 -5.10
C THR A 167 -3.62 -11.66 -5.69
N GLN A 168 -3.65 -11.80 -7.02
CA GLN A 168 -3.55 -13.06 -7.74
C GLN A 168 -2.14 -13.37 -8.25
N VAL A 169 -1.24 -12.38 -8.32
CA VAL A 169 0.13 -12.57 -8.85
C VAL A 169 0.95 -13.57 -8.06
N TYR A 170 0.60 -13.82 -6.81
CA TYR A 170 1.28 -14.80 -5.95
C TYR A 170 0.87 -16.25 -6.21
N ASP A 171 -0.08 -16.48 -7.12
CA ASP A 171 -0.47 -17.81 -7.58
C ASP A 171 0.32 -18.26 -8.81
N LEU A 172 1.10 -17.34 -9.41
CA LEU A 172 2.00 -17.69 -10.52
C LEU A 172 3.12 -18.62 -10.06
N GLU A 173 3.35 -19.70 -10.82
CA GLU A 173 4.43 -20.66 -10.58
C GLU A 173 5.69 -20.33 -11.39
N GLU A 174 5.53 -19.70 -12.55
CA GLU A 174 6.61 -19.30 -13.45
C GLU A 174 6.67 -17.80 -13.64
N LEU A 175 7.89 -17.27 -13.83
CA LEU A 175 8.08 -15.86 -14.14
C LEU A 175 7.45 -15.55 -15.50
N PRO A 176 6.56 -14.55 -15.62
CA PRO A 176 6.05 -14.12 -16.90
C PRO A 176 7.19 -13.77 -17.87
N GLU A 177 7.11 -14.27 -19.11
CA GLU A 177 8.07 -13.92 -20.16
C GLU A 177 7.99 -12.41 -20.46
N ARG A 178 6.76 -11.89 -20.61
CA ARG A 178 6.46 -10.47 -20.71
C ARG A 178 5.22 -10.12 -19.88
N LEU A 179 5.38 -9.20 -18.93
CA LEU A 179 4.30 -8.71 -18.09
C LEU A 179 3.87 -7.31 -18.52
N ILE A 180 2.60 -7.15 -18.89
CA ILE A 180 2.00 -5.84 -19.12
C ILE A 180 1.37 -5.38 -17.81
N VAL A 181 1.81 -4.24 -17.25
CA VAL A 181 1.25 -3.64 -16.05
C VAL A 181 0.38 -2.45 -16.45
N ILE A 182 -0.92 -2.52 -16.20
CA ILE A 182 -1.87 -1.43 -16.45
C ILE A 182 -2.07 -0.65 -15.17
N GLY A 183 -1.64 0.61 -15.19
CA GLY A 183 -1.67 1.52 -14.04
C GLY A 183 -0.28 1.80 -13.48
N SER A 184 0.07 3.07 -13.39
CA SER A 184 1.39 3.58 -12.95
C SER A 184 1.36 4.26 -11.58
N GLY A 185 0.33 3.97 -10.77
CA GLY A 185 0.30 4.32 -9.34
C GLY A 185 1.27 3.47 -8.53
N VAL A 186 1.26 3.61 -7.22
CA VAL A 186 2.19 2.93 -6.30
C VAL A 186 2.24 1.42 -6.55
N THR A 187 1.10 0.74 -6.51
CA THR A 187 1.00 -0.71 -6.73
C THR A 187 1.58 -1.14 -8.07
N GLY A 188 1.19 -0.46 -9.18
CA GLY A 188 1.69 -0.81 -10.49
C GLY A 188 3.20 -0.56 -10.65
N ALA A 189 3.70 0.56 -10.12
CA ALA A 189 5.13 0.89 -10.17
C ALA A 189 5.98 -0.10 -9.34
N GLU A 190 5.52 -0.50 -8.15
CA GLU A 190 6.21 -1.48 -7.30
C GLU A 190 6.29 -2.85 -7.97
N PHE A 191 5.17 -3.38 -8.49
CA PHE A 191 5.17 -4.66 -9.19
C PHE A 191 5.99 -4.61 -10.49
N ALA A 192 5.85 -3.53 -11.28
CA ALA A 192 6.66 -3.35 -12.48
C ALA A 192 8.16 -3.35 -12.17
N SER A 193 8.58 -2.60 -11.14
CA SER A 193 9.96 -2.56 -10.67
C SER A 193 10.45 -3.92 -10.19
N ALA A 194 9.63 -4.63 -9.38
CA ALA A 194 9.99 -5.93 -8.84
C ALA A 194 10.13 -6.99 -9.94
N TYR A 195 9.13 -7.15 -10.81
CA TYR A 195 9.19 -8.13 -11.90
C TYR A 195 10.31 -7.85 -12.91
N ASN A 196 10.58 -6.57 -13.20
CA ASN A 196 11.73 -6.21 -14.03
C ASN A 196 13.06 -6.62 -13.39
N ALA A 197 13.24 -6.38 -12.09
CA ALA A 197 14.44 -6.79 -11.37
C ALA A 197 14.59 -8.33 -11.27
N LEU A 198 13.47 -9.07 -11.26
CA LEU A 198 13.47 -10.54 -11.30
C LEU A 198 13.79 -11.12 -12.69
N GLY A 199 13.91 -10.28 -13.73
CA GLY A 199 14.28 -10.68 -15.10
C GLY A 199 13.10 -10.79 -16.07
N CYS A 200 11.91 -10.35 -15.70
CA CYS A 200 10.76 -10.28 -16.60
C CYS A 200 10.88 -9.07 -17.55
N ASP A 201 10.52 -9.24 -18.82
CA ASP A 201 10.30 -8.10 -19.73
C ASP A 201 8.99 -7.40 -19.31
N VAL A 202 9.06 -6.12 -18.95
CA VAL A 202 7.93 -5.37 -18.41
C VAL A 202 7.53 -4.21 -19.30
N VAL A 203 6.23 -4.13 -19.60
CA VAL A 203 5.60 -2.98 -20.24
C VAL A 203 4.66 -2.31 -19.26
N LEU A 204 5.00 -1.09 -18.82
CA LEU A 204 4.16 -0.29 -17.91
C LEU A 204 3.29 0.68 -18.72
N VAL A 205 1.97 0.49 -18.66
CA VAL A 205 0.98 1.31 -19.36
C VAL A 205 0.39 2.34 -18.39
N SER A 206 0.60 3.63 -18.68
CA SER A 206 0.11 4.75 -17.87
C SER A 206 -0.85 5.62 -18.66
N SER A 207 -2.04 5.84 -18.14
CA SER A 207 -2.96 6.85 -18.70
C SER A 207 -2.55 8.29 -18.37
N ARG A 208 -1.53 8.45 -17.51
CA ARG A 208 -0.95 9.73 -17.12
C ARG A 208 0.31 10.01 -17.91
N ASP A 209 0.81 11.22 -17.81
CA ASP A 209 2.01 11.68 -18.50
C ASP A 209 3.31 11.14 -17.90
N ARG A 210 3.27 10.65 -16.66
CA ARG A 210 4.43 10.08 -15.93
C ARG A 210 4.02 8.91 -15.05
N VAL A 211 5.02 8.13 -14.63
CA VAL A 211 4.91 7.12 -13.57
C VAL A 211 4.70 7.84 -12.24
N LEU A 212 3.97 7.25 -11.31
CA LEU A 212 3.67 7.81 -9.99
C LEU A 212 3.14 9.25 -10.05
N PRO A 213 2.01 9.49 -10.71
CA PRO A 213 1.52 10.85 -10.97
C PRO A 213 1.14 11.62 -9.70
N GLY A 214 0.93 10.93 -8.57
CA GLY A 214 0.63 11.52 -7.25
C GLY A 214 1.86 11.89 -6.43
N GLU A 215 3.06 11.44 -6.82
CA GLU A 215 4.31 11.68 -6.11
C GLU A 215 5.00 12.97 -6.58
N ASP A 216 6.06 13.36 -5.87
CA ASP A 216 6.93 14.46 -6.26
C ASP A 216 7.42 14.29 -7.70
N ALA A 217 7.37 15.36 -8.50
CA ALA A 217 7.67 15.29 -9.93
C ALA A 217 9.11 14.84 -10.21
N ASP A 218 10.08 15.39 -9.44
CA ASP A 218 11.49 15.06 -9.62
C ASP A 218 11.74 13.60 -9.20
N ALA A 219 11.06 13.12 -8.16
CA ALA A 219 11.15 11.72 -7.71
C ALA A 219 10.60 10.75 -8.78
N ALA A 220 9.46 11.07 -9.36
CA ALA A 220 8.85 10.29 -10.43
C ALA A 220 9.73 10.25 -11.69
N GLU A 221 10.37 11.37 -12.04
CA GLU A 221 11.31 11.46 -13.19
C GLU A 221 12.54 10.59 -12.97
N VAL A 222 13.16 10.64 -11.79
CA VAL A 222 14.30 9.78 -11.45
C VAL A 222 13.92 8.31 -11.59
N LEU A 223 12.77 7.90 -11.01
CA LEU A 223 12.32 6.51 -11.11
C LEU A 223 12.10 6.08 -12.56
N GLU A 224 11.35 6.87 -13.34
CA GLU A 224 11.05 6.55 -14.73
C GLU A 224 12.34 6.41 -15.57
N HIS A 225 13.32 7.29 -15.34
CA HIS A 225 14.63 7.21 -15.99
C HIS A 225 15.35 5.89 -15.64
N VAL A 226 15.36 5.50 -14.36
CA VAL A 226 15.99 4.24 -13.92
C VAL A 226 15.28 3.03 -14.51
N LEU A 227 13.95 3.00 -14.51
CA LEU A 227 13.17 1.89 -15.07
C LEU A 227 13.46 1.70 -16.57
N LYS A 228 13.48 2.80 -17.34
CA LYS A 228 13.82 2.77 -18.76
C LYS A 228 15.27 2.30 -19.01
N ARG A 229 16.22 2.76 -18.21
CA ARG A 229 17.63 2.34 -18.29
C ARG A 229 17.80 0.84 -17.99
N ARG A 230 16.93 0.26 -17.14
CA ARG A 230 16.87 -1.18 -16.86
C ARG A 230 16.07 -1.98 -17.90
N GLY A 231 15.73 -1.39 -19.04
CA GLY A 231 15.09 -2.06 -20.18
C GLY A 231 13.56 -2.10 -20.12
N MET A 232 12.91 -1.50 -19.11
CA MET A 232 11.45 -1.45 -19.04
C MET A 232 10.88 -0.53 -20.12
N THR A 233 9.83 -0.98 -20.81
CA THR A 233 9.03 -0.12 -21.69
C THR A 233 7.98 0.64 -20.87
N VAL A 234 8.04 1.97 -20.89
CA VAL A 234 7.05 2.83 -20.22
C VAL A 234 6.25 3.58 -21.27
N LEU A 235 4.94 3.29 -21.35
CA LEU A 235 3.98 3.92 -22.25
C LEU A 235 3.17 4.96 -21.46
N GLY A 236 3.64 6.20 -21.42
CA GLY A 236 2.92 7.33 -20.84
C GLY A 236 1.81 7.83 -21.76
N ARG A 237 0.77 8.50 -21.21
CA ARG A 237 -0.42 9.00 -21.93
C ARG A 237 -1.15 7.93 -22.74
N SER A 238 -1.00 6.67 -22.33
CA SER A 238 -1.54 5.50 -23.00
C SER A 238 -2.57 4.84 -22.08
N ARG A 239 -3.83 4.85 -22.51
CA ARG A 239 -4.93 4.23 -21.76
C ARG A 239 -5.22 2.86 -22.35
N ALA A 240 -5.23 1.81 -21.54
CA ALA A 240 -5.77 0.53 -21.93
C ALA A 240 -7.28 0.65 -22.14
N ALA A 241 -7.73 0.30 -23.34
CA ALA A 241 -9.15 0.31 -23.72
C ALA A 241 -9.79 -1.07 -23.58
N ASP A 242 -9.02 -2.13 -23.82
CA ASP A 242 -9.48 -3.51 -23.75
C ASP A 242 -8.31 -4.46 -23.48
N VAL A 243 -8.55 -5.55 -22.75
CA VAL A 243 -7.60 -6.62 -22.51
C VAL A 243 -8.24 -7.95 -22.84
N ARG A 244 -7.60 -8.70 -23.74
CA ARG A 244 -8.10 -10.01 -24.15
C ARG A 244 -7.06 -11.07 -23.92
N ARG A 245 -7.50 -12.21 -23.41
CA ARG A 245 -6.73 -13.45 -23.41
C ARG A 245 -6.67 -14.01 -24.82
N THR A 246 -5.50 -14.50 -25.20
CA THR A 246 -5.26 -15.30 -26.42
C THR A 246 -4.85 -16.71 -26.04
N GLU A 247 -4.58 -17.58 -27.03
CA GLU A 247 -4.10 -18.94 -26.79
C GLU A 247 -2.77 -18.93 -26.02
N ASP A 248 -1.83 -18.06 -26.43
CA ASP A 248 -0.46 -18.01 -25.91
C ASP A 248 -0.19 -16.88 -24.90
N GLY A 249 -1.15 -15.97 -24.66
CA GLY A 249 -0.90 -14.82 -23.81
C GLY A 249 -2.07 -13.87 -23.66
N VAL A 250 -1.77 -12.58 -23.72
CA VAL A 250 -2.73 -11.47 -23.63
C VAL A 250 -2.41 -10.40 -24.67
N VAL A 251 -3.45 -9.73 -25.14
CA VAL A 251 -3.34 -8.52 -26.00
C VAL A 251 -4.07 -7.37 -25.28
N VAL A 252 -3.33 -6.29 -25.04
CA VAL A 252 -3.86 -5.03 -24.54
C VAL A 252 -4.04 -4.07 -25.71
N THR A 253 -5.28 -3.64 -25.97
CA THR A 253 -5.58 -2.60 -26.96
C THR A 253 -5.56 -1.25 -26.27
N LEU A 254 -4.80 -0.30 -26.79
CA LEU A 254 -4.74 1.07 -26.28
C LEU A 254 -5.82 1.96 -26.93
N SER A 255 -6.13 3.09 -26.33
CA SER A 255 -7.18 4.01 -26.81
C SER A 255 -6.91 4.64 -28.17
N ASP A 256 -5.65 4.62 -28.63
CA ASP A 256 -5.23 5.06 -29.98
C ASP A 256 -5.35 3.96 -31.04
N GLY A 257 -5.79 2.77 -30.66
CA GLY A 257 -5.94 1.59 -31.51
C GLY A 257 -4.67 0.74 -31.64
N SER A 258 -3.54 1.14 -31.08
CA SER A 258 -2.34 0.31 -31.03
C SER A 258 -2.50 -0.83 -30.03
N THR A 259 -1.69 -1.88 -30.16
CA THR A 259 -1.74 -3.06 -29.30
C THR A 259 -0.40 -3.36 -28.66
N VAL A 260 -0.46 -3.93 -27.47
CA VAL A 260 0.69 -4.47 -26.73
C VAL A 260 0.41 -5.93 -26.43
N GLU A 261 1.34 -6.80 -26.79
CA GLU A 261 1.26 -8.24 -26.53
C GLU A 261 2.17 -8.64 -25.37
N GLY A 262 1.73 -9.59 -24.56
CA GLY A 262 2.48 -10.15 -23.45
C GLY A 262 2.02 -11.53 -23.05
N SER A 263 2.78 -12.20 -22.19
CA SER A 263 2.38 -13.49 -21.64
C SER A 263 1.30 -13.32 -20.54
N HIS A 264 1.38 -12.20 -19.78
CA HIS A 264 0.45 -11.87 -18.68
C HIS A 264 0.17 -10.38 -18.62
N CYS A 265 -0.95 -10.03 -17.98
CA CYS A 265 -1.36 -8.65 -17.69
C CYS A 265 -1.71 -8.51 -16.21
N LEU A 266 -1.11 -7.52 -15.55
CA LEU A 266 -1.46 -7.09 -14.19
C LEU A 266 -2.28 -5.81 -14.24
N VAL A 267 -3.50 -5.84 -13.71
CA VAL A 267 -4.38 -4.67 -13.61
C VAL A 267 -4.21 -4.02 -12.24
N ALA A 268 -3.62 -2.81 -12.20
CA ALA A 268 -3.27 -2.06 -10.98
C ALA A 268 -3.81 -0.62 -11.05
N VAL A 269 -5.14 -0.48 -11.25
CA VAL A 269 -5.82 0.79 -11.52
C VAL A 269 -6.54 1.38 -10.30
N GLY A 270 -6.05 1.07 -9.11
CA GLY A 270 -6.57 1.54 -7.82
C GLY A 270 -7.54 0.58 -7.16
N SER A 271 -8.17 1.07 -6.09
CA SER A 271 -9.01 0.27 -5.18
C SER A 271 -10.43 0.82 -5.11
N VAL A 272 -11.32 0.00 -4.56
CA VAL A 272 -12.72 0.36 -4.24
C VAL A 272 -12.96 0.03 -2.76
N PRO A 273 -13.57 0.92 -1.96
CA PRO A 273 -13.82 0.65 -0.54
C PRO A 273 -14.82 -0.50 -0.35
N ASN A 274 -14.60 -1.31 0.68
CA ASN A 274 -15.50 -2.41 1.06
C ASN A 274 -16.63 -1.87 1.96
N THR A 275 -17.52 -1.09 1.38
CA THR A 275 -18.63 -0.41 2.10
C THR A 275 -20.00 -0.86 1.65
N GLU A 276 -20.10 -1.55 0.52
CA GLU A 276 -21.36 -2.08 0.00
C GLU A 276 -21.90 -3.21 0.88
N GLY A 277 -23.21 -3.22 1.12
CA GLY A 277 -23.88 -4.28 1.89
C GLY A 277 -23.63 -4.24 3.39
N LEU A 278 -22.92 -3.25 3.92
CA LEU A 278 -22.62 -3.12 5.34
C LEU A 278 -23.76 -2.55 6.19
N GLY A 279 -24.89 -2.16 5.59
CA GLY A 279 -26.02 -1.56 6.33
C GLY A 279 -25.71 -0.16 6.89
N LEU A 280 -24.79 0.59 6.27
CA LEU A 280 -24.37 1.93 6.71
C LEU A 280 -25.54 2.90 6.83
N GLU A 281 -26.49 2.82 5.90
CA GLU A 281 -27.68 3.65 5.85
C GLU A 281 -28.58 3.42 7.08
N SER A 282 -28.67 2.16 7.58
CA SER A 282 -29.48 1.82 8.76
C SER A 282 -28.94 2.49 10.05
N ALA A 283 -27.63 2.75 10.08
CA ALA A 283 -26.94 3.44 11.17
C ALA A 283 -26.80 4.95 10.94
N ASN A 284 -27.25 5.50 9.79
CA ASN A 284 -27.02 6.88 9.35
C ASN A 284 -25.53 7.24 9.20
N VAL A 285 -24.71 6.29 8.75
CA VAL A 285 -23.30 6.51 8.42
C VAL A 285 -23.23 7.07 6.99
N VAL A 286 -22.61 8.24 6.84
CA VAL A 286 -22.48 8.94 5.55
C VAL A 286 -21.22 8.47 4.83
N THR A 287 -21.36 8.22 3.53
CA THR A 287 -20.26 7.99 2.59
C THR A 287 -20.18 9.15 1.58
N ASP A 288 -19.00 9.31 0.98
CA ASP A 288 -18.82 10.21 -0.18
C ASP A 288 -19.32 9.55 -1.48
N ASP A 289 -19.24 10.30 -2.60
CA ASP A 289 -19.67 9.82 -3.93
C ASP A 289 -18.87 8.62 -4.45
N ALA A 290 -17.67 8.37 -3.90
CA ALA A 290 -16.83 7.24 -4.23
C ALA A 290 -17.05 6.02 -3.30
N GLY A 291 -17.96 6.16 -2.32
CA GLY A 291 -18.32 5.12 -1.38
C GLY A 291 -17.46 5.06 -0.11
N TYR A 292 -16.52 5.98 0.10
CA TYR A 292 -15.71 6.03 1.32
C TYR A 292 -16.50 6.57 2.50
N ILE A 293 -16.32 5.96 3.68
CA ILE A 293 -16.96 6.41 4.93
C ILE A 293 -16.31 7.72 5.39
N SER A 294 -17.13 8.76 5.51
CA SER A 294 -16.68 10.07 6.01
C SER A 294 -16.37 10.01 7.51
N VAL A 295 -15.16 10.42 7.90
CA VAL A 295 -14.71 10.44 9.29
C VAL A 295 -14.06 11.77 9.67
N ASP A 296 -14.13 12.10 10.96
CA ASP A 296 -13.37 13.21 11.51
C ASP A 296 -11.94 12.79 11.92
N ARG A 297 -11.19 13.74 12.51
CA ARG A 297 -9.77 13.54 12.88
C ARG A 297 -9.53 12.53 14.03
N VAL A 298 -10.60 12.07 14.68
CA VAL A 298 -10.57 10.99 15.68
C VAL A 298 -11.34 9.74 15.21
N SER A 299 -11.52 9.63 13.90
CA SER A 299 -12.16 8.48 13.22
C SER A 299 -13.64 8.28 13.52
N ARG A 300 -14.37 9.30 14.06
CA ARG A 300 -15.82 9.23 14.22
C ARG A 300 -16.49 9.38 12.86
N THR A 301 -17.54 8.59 12.64
CA THR A 301 -18.46 8.78 11.54
C THR A 301 -19.55 9.82 11.88
N SER A 302 -20.51 10.00 10.99
CA SER A 302 -21.72 10.81 11.23
C SER A 302 -22.65 10.19 12.27
N ALA A 303 -22.57 8.89 12.54
CA ALA A 303 -23.36 8.16 13.49
C ALA A 303 -22.69 8.10 14.87
N ARG A 304 -23.46 8.43 15.93
CA ARG A 304 -22.95 8.35 17.29
C ARG A 304 -22.63 6.89 17.67
N GLY A 305 -21.46 6.66 18.27
CA GLY A 305 -21.01 5.32 18.67
C GLY A 305 -20.40 4.51 17.53
N VAL A 306 -20.46 4.99 16.26
CA VAL A 306 -19.88 4.31 15.10
C VAL A 306 -18.64 5.06 14.63
N TYR A 307 -17.54 4.32 14.46
CA TYR A 307 -16.23 4.77 13.99
C TYR A 307 -15.86 4.05 12.69
N ALA A 308 -14.90 4.58 11.94
CA ALA A 308 -14.31 3.86 10.81
C ALA A 308 -12.81 4.12 10.70
N ALA A 309 -12.05 3.12 10.22
CA ALA A 309 -10.59 3.17 10.11
C ALA A 309 -10.08 2.42 8.87
N GLY A 310 -8.98 2.91 8.32
CA GLY A 310 -8.30 2.31 7.17
C GLY A 310 -8.91 2.69 5.84
N ASP A 311 -8.65 1.86 4.82
CA ASP A 311 -8.89 2.18 3.42
C ASP A 311 -10.37 2.43 3.09
N CYS A 312 -11.30 1.88 3.88
CA CYS A 312 -12.72 2.19 3.73
C CYS A 312 -13.08 3.66 4.01
N THR A 313 -12.16 4.44 4.61
CA THR A 313 -12.33 5.88 4.86
C THR A 313 -11.72 6.78 3.78
N GLY A 314 -10.82 6.25 2.94
CA GLY A 314 -10.14 7.03 1.90
C GLY A 314 -9.19 8.13 2.40
N VAL A 315 -8.91 8.23 3.71
CA VAL A 315 -8.07 9.31 4.29
C VAL A 315 -6.64 9.21 3.78
N LEU A 316 -5.99 8.08 3.98
CA LEU A 316 -4.73 7.66 3.35
C LEU A 316 -4.68 6.13 3.39
N MET A 317 -4.50 5.50 2.23
CA MET A 317 -4.47 4.03 2.12
C MET A 317 -3.09 3.49 2.52
N LEU A 318 -2.77 3.59 3.81
CA LEU A 318 -1.55 3.11 4.44
C LEU A 318 -1.89 2.28 5.68
N ALA A 319 -1.27 1.11 5.80
CA ALA A 319 -1.48 0.22 6.94
C ALA A 319 -1.19 0.91 8.29
N SER A 320 -0.17 1.78 8.34
CA SER A 320 0.18 2.59 9.51
C SER A 320 -0.92 3.60 9.88
N VAL A 321 -1.56 4.21 8.88
CA VAL A 321 -2.68 5.14 9.09
C VAL A 321 -3.89 4.37 9.58
N ALA A 322 -4.22 3.25 8.96
CA ALA A 322 -5.32 2.37 9.39
C ALA A 322 -5.15 1.96 10.86
N ALA A 323 -3.96 1.49 11.25
CA ALA A 323 -3.62 1.10 12.62
C ALA A 323 -3.81 2.27 13.60
N MET A 324 -3.29 3.45 13.27
CA MET A 324 -3.41 4.62 14.14
C MET A 324 -4.85 5.13 14.23
N GLN A 325 -5.60 5.14 13.12
CA GLN A 325 -7.03 5.46 13.13
C GLN A 325 -7.81 4.52 14.05
N GLY A 326 -7.54 3.20 13.98
CA GLY A 326 -8.17 2.21 14.85
C GLY A 326 -7.87 2.45 16.33
N ARG A 327 -6.60 2.70 16.68
CA ARG A 327 -6.20 3.03 18.07
C ARG A 327 -6.87 4.30 18.58
N ILE A 328 -6.83 5.39 17.80
CA ILE A 328 -7.46 6.67 18.16
C ILE A 328 -8.96 6.50 18.33
N ALA A 329 -9.61 5.73 17.44
CA ALA A 329 -11.04 5.44 17.54
C ALA A 329 -11.38 4.78 18.89
N MET A 330 -10.59 3.78 19.32
CA MET A 330 -10.85 3.07 20.58
C MET A 330 -10.54 3.90 21.80
N TRP A 331 -9.41 4.61 21.84
CA TRP A 331 -9.13 5.54 22.93
C TRP A 331 -10.27 6.55 23.11
N HIS A 332 -10.71 7.16 21.98
CA HIS A 332 -11.80 8.12 22.01
C HIS A 332 -13.15 7.49 22.40
N ALA A 333 -13.49 6.30 21.88
CA ALA A 333 -14.75 5.61 22.17
C ALA A 333 -14.87 5.21 23.65
N LEU A 334 -13.73 4.86 24.27
CA LEU A 334 -13.66 4.41 25.68
C LEU A 334 -13.38 5.56 26.66
N GLY A 335 -13.35 6.80 26.19
CA GLY A 335 -13.31 8.01 27.01
C GLY A 335 -11.92 8.56 27.34
N ASP A 336 -10.87 8.04 26.71
CA ASP A 336 -9.53 8.59 26.86
C ASP A 336 -9.34 9.89 26.07
N ALA A 337 -8.44 10.73 26.56
CA ALA A 337 -8.01 11.93 25.84
C ALA A 337 -7.08 11.54 24.69
N VAL A 338 -7.42 11.93 23.47
CA VAL A 338 -6.67 11.58 22.27
C VAL A 338 -6.12 12.81 21.55
N LYS A 339 -4.88 12.70 21.04
CA LYS A 339 -4.36 13.62 20.04
C LYS A 339 -4.90 13.16 18.68
N PRO A 340 -5.58 14.02 17.92
CA PRO A 340 -6.01 13.70 16.56
C PRO A 340 -4.84 13.31 15.67
N LEU A 341 -5.09 12.43 14.68
CA LEU A 341 -4.08 12.04 13.70
C LEU A 341 -3.59 13.26 12.92
N ASP A 342 -2.29 13.49 12.94
CA ASP A 342 -1.62 14.52 12.15
C ASP A 342 -1.02 13.89 10.88
N LEU A 343 -1.73 14.04 9.77
CA LEU A 343 -1.33 13.48 8.48
C LEU A 343 -0.02 14.10 7.94
N LYS A 344 0.40 15.28 8.46
CA LYS A 344 1.65 15.92 8.03
C LYS A 344 2.89 15.25 8.64
N THR A 345 2.74 14.40 9.64
CA THR A 345 3.86 13.63 10.21
C THR A 345 3.91 12.18 9.69
N VAL A 346 2.91 11.79 8.90
CA VAL A 346 2.85 10.44 8.31
C VAL A 346 3.72 10.39 7.07
N SER A 347 4.67 9.45 7.03
CA SER A 347 5.45 9.16 5.83
C SER A 347 4.71 8.19 4.91
N SER A 348 4.80 8.45 3.59
CA SER A 348 4.39 7.55 2.53
C SER A 348 5.62 7.00 1.82
N ASN A 349 5.61 5.70 1.48
CA ASN A 349 6.74 5.02 0.89
C ASN A 349 6.31 4.25 -0.36
N VAL A 350 7.14 4.32 -1.41
CA VAL A 350 7.03 3.53 -2.64
C VAL A 350 8.27 2.65 -2.71
N PHE A 351 8.06 1.34 -2.64
CA PHE A 351 9.14 0.34 -2.58
C PHE A 351 9.58 -0.10 -3.97
N THR A 352 9.97 0.86 -4.79
CA THR A 352 10.63 0.66 -6.08
C THR A 352 12.15 0.64 -5.90
N ALA A 353 12.92 0.44 -6.96
CA ALA A 353 14.37 0.59 -6.93
C ALA A 353 14.79 1.67 -7.97
N PRO A 354 15.10 2.92 -7.52
CA PRO A 354 15.23 3.39 -6.13
C PRO A 354 13.88 3.51 -5.41
N GLU A 355 13.89 3.44 -4.07
CA GLU A 355 12.74 3.76 -3.24
C GLU A 355 12.44 5.26 -3.28
N ILE A 356 11.16 5.61 -3.08
CA ILE A 356 10.71 6.99 -2.89
C ILE A 356 9.96 7.06 -1.56
N ALA A 357 10.32 8.06 -0.74
CA ALA A 357 9.63 8.32 0.52
C ALA A 357 9.33 9.80 0.68
N THR A 358 8.13 10.11 1.15
CA THR A 358 7.63 11.48 1.29
C THR A 358 7.00 11.70 2.66
N VAL A 359 7.07 12.93 3.19
CA VAL A 359 6.41 13.33 4.43
C VAL A 359 6.14 14.82 4.43
N GLY A 360 5.06 15.25 5.04
CA GLY A 360 4.74 16.66 5.29
C GLY A 360 4.12 17.38 4.09
N TRP A 361 4.53 18.60 3.86
CA TRP A 361 4.08 19.42 2.74
C TRP A 361 4.82 19.03 1.46
N SER A 362 4.09 19.00 0.35
CA SER A 362 4.63 18.63 -0.98
C SER A 362 5.12 19.86 -1.76
N GLN A 363 5.91 19.62 -2.81
CA GLN A 363 6.29 20.66 -3.77
C GLN A 363 5.05 21.34 -4.38
N GLN A 364 4.01 20.55 -4.71
CA GLN A 364 2.77 21.07 -5.26
C GLN A 364 2.09 22.08 -4.30
N ALA A 365 2.07 21.79 -3.00
CA ALA A 365 1.50 22.71 -2.01
C ALA A 365 2.34 24.00 -1.86
N VAL A 366 3.66 23.89 -1.98
CA VAL A 366 4.57 25.07 -1.99
C VAL A 366 4.31 25.91 -3.23
N ASP A 367 4.22 25.30 -4.41
CA ASP A 367 3.99 26.01 -5.68
C ASP A 367 2.59 26.65 -5.73
N ALA A 368 1.61 26.03 -5.10
CA ALA A 368 0.24 26.58 -4.95
C ALA A 368 0.13 27.69 -3.90
N GLY A 369 1.19 27.94 -3.11
CA GLY A 369 1.19 28.95 -2.05
C GLY A 369 0.37 28.55 -0.82
N GLU A 370 0.06 27.27 -0.64
CA GLU A 370 -0.64 26.74 0.54
C GLU A 370 0.24 26.83 1.80
N ILE A 371 1.56 26.85 1.61
CA ILE A 371 2.56 27.03 2.66
C ILE A 371 3.71 27.88 2.15
N ASP A 372 4.16 28.83 2.98
CA ASP A 372 5.40 29.59 2.72
C ASP A 372 6.60 28.71 3.11
N ALA A 373 7.20 28.07 2.10
CA ALA A 373 8.39 27.25 2.24
C ALA A 373 9.28 27.34 0.99
N ARG A 374 10.55 27.01 1.17
CA ARG A 374 11.53 26.86 0.08
C ARG A 374 12.01 25.43 0.02
N SER A 375 12.20 24.91 -1.18
CA SER A 375 12.81 23.61 -1.40
C SER A 375 14.33 23.71 -1.49
N LEU A 376 15.02 22.73 -0.91
CA LEU A 376 16.45 22.48 -1.06
C LEU A 376 16.67 21.04 -1.47
N THR A 377 17.32 20.79 -2.61
CA THR A 377 17.58 19.45 -3.14
C THR A 377 19.08 19.15 -3.14
N LEU A 378 19.46 18.02 -2.59
CA LEU A 378 20.82 17.49 -2.55
C LEU A 378 20.88 16.17 -3.32
N PRO A 379 21.46 16.12 -4.53
CA PRO A 379 21.62 14.90 -5.29
C PRO A 379 22.55 13.91 -4.59
N LEU A 380 22.19 12.63 -4.56
CA LEU A 380 23.02 11.56 -3.98
C LEU A 380 24.35 11.39 -4.74
N ALA A 381 24.36 11.63 -6.05
CA ALA A 381 25.58 11.63 -6.87
C ALA A 381 26.66 12.60 -6.37
N GLY A 382 26.31 13.64 -5.60
CA GLY A 382 27.23 14.56 -4.93
C GLY A 382 27.73 14.08 -3.56
N ASN A 383 27.05 13.09 -2.93
CA ASN A 383 27.35 12.62 -1.60
C ASN A 383 28.48 11.55 -1.61
N ALA A 384 29.50 11.75 -0.76
CA ALA A 384 30.63 10.84 -0.71
C ALA A 384 30.26 9.40 -0.34
N ARG A 385 29.34 9.22 0.65
CA ARG A 385 28.89 7.88 1.06
C ARG A 385 28.09 7.19 -0.04
N ALA A 386 27.21 7.90 -0.74
CA ALA A 386 26.48 7.37 -1.86
C ALA A 386 27.42 6.90 -3.00
N LYS A 387 28.43 7.73 -3.33
CA LYS A 387 29.47 7.37 -4.32
C LYS A 387 30.22 6.09 -3.93
N MET A 388 30.59 5.94 -2.64
CA MET A 388 31.27 4.73 -2.16
C MET A 388 30.42 3.46 -2.32
N GLN A 389 29.11 3.60 -2.37
CA GLN A 389 28.14 2.51 -2.54
C GLN A 389 27.70 2.32 -4.01
N GLY A 390 28.23 3.11 -4.94
CA GLY A 390 27.82 3.08 -6.36
C GLY A 390 26.48 3.75 -6.62
N VAL A 391 25.87 4.44 -5.64
CA VAL A 391 24.58 5.11 -5.80
C VAL A 391 24.75 6.39 -6.61
N GLN A 392 24.14 6.41 -7.78
CA GLN A 392 24.20 7.56 -8.71
C GLN A 392 22.85 8.28 -8.80
N ASP A 393 21.74 7.54 -8.67
CA ASP A 393 20.40 8.06 -8.80
C ASP A 393 19.80 8.39 -7.44
N GLY A 394 19.06 9.50 -7.40
CA GLY A 394 18.32 9.92 -6.22
C GLY A 394 18.80 11.21 -5.59
N PHE A 395 18.04 11.63 -4.61
CA PHE A 395 18.25 12.90 -3.91
C PHE A 395 17.56 12.91 -2.53
N VAL A 396 17.92 13.92 -1.72
CA VAL A 396 17.15 14.36 -0.56
C VAL A 396 16.65 15.77 -0.86
N LYS A 397 15.33 15.98 -0.81
CA LYS A 397 14.67 17.28 -0.96
C LYS A 397 13.98 17.63 0.36
N LEU A 398 14.25 18.80 0.90
CA LEU A 398 13.60 19.32 2.10
C LEU A 398 12.82 20.58 1.76
N PHE A 399 11.66 20.74 2.40
CA PHE A 399 10.88 21.98 2.39
C PHE A 399 11.01 22.66 3.73
N CYS A 400 11.52 23.88 3.74
CA CYS A 400 11.82 24.63 4.97
C CYS A 400 11.17 26.01 4.95
N ARG A 401 10.67 26.47 6.10
CA ARG A 401 10.15 27.83 6.25
C ARG A 401 11.26 28.86 6.05
N PRO A 402 11.03 29.94 5.27
CA PRO A 402 11.97 31.05 5.19
C PRO A 402 12.21 31.66 6.57
N GLY A 403 13.44 32.10 6.81
CA GLY A 403 13.84 32.72 8.10
C GLY A 403 14.27 31.68 9.13
N PRO A 404 13.37 30.97 9.84
CA PRO A 404 13.78 30.03 10.87
C PRO A 404 14.41 28.75 10.32
N GLY A 405 14.15 28.38 9.06
CA GLY A 405 14.65 27.14 8.47
C GLY A 405 13.91 25.89 8.94
N THR A 406 12.78 26.02 9.64
CA THR A 406 12.02 24.88 10.17
C THR A 406 11.57 23.97 9.05
N VAL A 407 11.86 22.66 9.16
CA VAL A 407 11.46 21.63 8.22
C VAL A 407 9.95 21.40 8.29
N VAL A 408 9.28 21.45 7.13
CA VAL A 408 7.83 21.26 7.02
C VAL A 408 7.43 20.13 6.07
N GLY A 409 8.38 19.58 5.34
CA GLY A 409 8.17 18.46 4.45
C GLY A 409 9.48 17.97 3.84
N GLY A 410 9.43 16.82 3.18
CA GLY A 410 10.59 16.31 2.47
C GLY A 410 10.29 15.09 1.61
N VAL A 411 11.21 14.85 0.68
CA VAL A 411 11.23 13.73 -0.25
C VAL A 411 12.62 13.13 -0.23
N VAL A 412 12.69 11.81 -0.11
CA VAL A 412 13.93 11.04 -0.24
C VAL A 412 13.76 10.06 -1.38
N VAL A 413 14.70 10.06 -2.31
CA VAL A 413 14.78 9.09 -3.41
C VAL A 413 16.13 8.39 -3.34
N GLY A 414 16.14 7.08 -3.22
CA GLY A 414 17.38 6.30 -3.14
C GLY A 414 17.22 5.00 -2.36
N PRO A 415 18.30 4.26 -2.13
CA PRO A 415 18.26 3.05 -1.30
C PRO A 415 17.82 3.38 0.13
N ARG A 416 16.87 2.59 0.65
CA ARG A 416 16.33 2.74 2.01
C ARG A 416 15.72 4.12 2.30
N ALA A 417 15.10 4.73 1.29
CA ALA A 417 14.40 6.00 1.49
C ALA A 417 13.31 5.89 2.55
N SER A 418 12.66 4.72 2.64
CA SER A 418 11.66 4.37 3.66
C SER A 418 12.18 4.42 5.10
N GLU A 419 13.47 4.17 5.33
CA GLU A 419 14.11 4.32 6.64
C GLU A 419 14.58 5.76 6.88
N LEU A 420 15.16 6.39 5.84
CA LEU A 420 15.75 7.73 5.93
C LEU A 420 14.71 8.83 6.15
N ILE A 421 13.51 8.69 5.59
CA ILE A 421 12.44 9.68 5.72
C ILE A 421 11.97 9.87 7.16
N HIS A 422 12.21 8.88 8.03
CA HIS A 422 11.81 8.96 9.43
C HIS A 422 12.50 10.12 10.16
N ALA A 423 13.75 10.43 9.84
CA ALA A 423 14.45 11.59 10.40
C ALA A 423 13.75 12.92 10.01
N VAL A 424 13.22 13.00 8.80
CA VAL A 424 12.46 14.18 8.33
C VAL A 424 11.12 14.27 9.05
N SER A 425 10.42 13.13 9.24
CA SER A 425 9.17 13.08 10.01
C SER A 425 9.36 13.60 11.44
N LEU A 426 10.42 13.13 12.12
CA LEU A 426 10.77 13.61 13.47
C LEU A 426 11.13 15.10 13.49
N ALA A 427 11.81 15.59 12.45
CA ALA A 427 12.13 17.03 12.33
C ALA A 427 10.86 17.88 12.21
N ILE A 428 9.87 17.41 11.44
CA ILE A 428 8.57 18.08 11.30
C ILE A 428 7.83 18.10 12.63
N GLU A 429 7.72 16.94 13.29
CA GLU A 429 7.00 16.81 14.56
C GLU A 429 7.65 17.67 15.67
N GLY A 430 8.99 17.68 15.72
CA GLY A 430 9.77 18.45 16.70
C GLY A 430 9.97 19.92 16.32
N GLY A 431 9.53 20.39 15.15
CA GLY A 431 9.76 21.75 14.67
C GLY A 431 11.25 22.10 14.49
N LEU A 432 12.07 21.09 14.10
CA LEU A 432 13.52 21.24 13.94
C LEU A 432 13.90 21.98 12.64
N THR A 433 15.17 22.45 12.60
CA THR A 433 15.73 23.21 11.47
C THR A 433 16.84 22.42 10.77
#